data_371c73165f4cc8506aa64903a9e5065e
#
_entry.id   371c73165f4cc8506aa64903a9e5065e
#
_cell.length_a   1.000
_cell.length_b   1.000
_cell.length_c   1.000
_cell.angle_alpha   90.00
_cell.angle_beta   90.00
_cell.angle_gamma   90.00
#
_symmetry.space_group_name_H-M   'P 1'
#
loop_
_entity.id
_entity.type
_entity.pdbx_description
1 polymer ?
#
loop_
_entity_poly.entity_id
_entity_poly.type
_entity_poly.pdbx_seq_one_letter_code
_entity_poly.pdbx_strand_id
1 'polypeptide(L)'
;MAAPHPHWYFDFVSPFSYLHWQKLRRLPQARDIVPVPILFGAVLDQLGIRGPAEIDGKRLFTYRKVQWQAEHEGVPLRFPPTHPFNPLPALRLCIAAGTTIHAIDAIFDWLWRDGLAGDTAQALEPLAHALGLDAEAAVADAAVKAQLRANTEQALAAGVFGVPTLEIGGELFWGNDAHGLMETVLADPDWLHRGEAGRLAELPVGIRRGGA
;
A
#
# COMPACT_ATOMS: atom_id res chain seq x y z
N MET A 1 6.37 9.78 26.65
CA MET A 1 6.72 10.05 25.23
C MET A 1 5.47 9.78 24.42
N ALA A 2 5.14 10.62 23.42
CA ALA A 2 4.05 10.31 22.51
C ALA A 2 4.35 8.98 21.78
N ALA A 3 3.34 8.13 21.59
CA ALA A 3 3.50 6.93 20.79
C ALA A 3 3.95 7.31 19.36
N PRO A 4 4.81 6.51 18.71
CA PRO A 4 5.18 6.78 17.34
C PRO A 4 3.93 6.76 16.45
N HIS A 5 3.92 7.65 15.45
CA HIS A 5 2.81 7.69 14.49
C HIS A 5 2.73 6.38 13.71
N PRO A 6 1.53 5.83 13.45
CA PRO A 6 1.36 4.67 12.59
C PRO A 6 1.85 4.96 11.16
N HIS A 7 2.54 4.00 10.53
CA HIS A 7 3.00 4.10 9.15
C HIS A 7 2.16 3.23 8.24
N TRP A 8 1.63 3.82 7.15
CA TRP A 8 0.88 3.08 6.16
C TRP A 8 1.73 2.88 4.89
N TYR A 9 2.24 1.66 4.72
CA TYR A 9 3.03 1.26 3.56
C TYR A 9 2.12 0.81 2.41
N PHE A 10 2.30 1.42 1.24
CA PHE A 10 1.45 1.17 0.08
C PHE A 10 2.21 1.28 -1.24
N ASP A 11 1.63 0.68 -2.28
CA ASP A 11 2.04 0.86 -3.67
C ASP A 11 0.79 1.06 -4.53
N PHE A 12 0.88 1.94 -5.50
CA PHE A 12 -0.22 2.24 -6.42
C PHE A 12 -0.57 1.07 -7.36
N VAL A 13 0.34 0.10 -7.56
CA VAL A 13 0.03 -1.13 -8.31
C VAL A 13 -0.99 -2.00 -7.59
N SER A 14 -1.19 -1.83 -6.29
CA SER A 14 -2.06 -2.67 -5.49
C SER A 14 -3.50 -2.13 -5.45
N PRO A 15 -4.49 -2.85 -6.03
CA PRO A 15 -5.90 -2.50 -5.88
C PRO A 15 -6.39 -2.58 -4.43
N PHE A 16 -5.77 -3.45 -3.61
CA PHE A 16 -6.07 -3.51 -2.19
C PHE A 16 -5.59 -2.28 -1.43
N SER A 17 -4.47 -1.65 -1.87
CA SER A 17 -4.04 -0.35 -1.33
C SER A 17 -5.06 0.75 -1.65
N TYR A 18 -5.63 0.76 -2.85
CA TYR A 18 -6.71 1.69 -3.21
C TYR A 18 -7.94 1.51 -2.33
N LEU A 19 -8.45 0.27 -2.19
CA LEU A 19 -9.62 -0.01 -1.34
C LEU A 19 -9.37 0.33 0.12
N HIS A 20 -8.18 0.01 0.63
CA HIS A 20 -7.81 0.31 2.01
C HIS A 20 -7.70 1.82 2.25
N TRP A 21 -7.15 2.59 1.28
CA TRP A 21 -7.09 4.04 1.35
C TRP A 21 -8.47 4.67 1.51
N GLN A 22 -9.49 4.14 0.81
CA GLN A 22 -10.87 4.66 0.93
C GLN A 22 -11.44 4.52 2.36
N LYS A 23 -10.93 3.56 3.13
CA LYS A 23 -11.29 3.34 4.53
C LYS A 23 -10.42 4.21 5.46
N LEU A 24 -9.10 4.13 5.30
CA LEU A 24 -8.14 4.83 6.16
C LEU A 24 -8.40 6.33 6.26
N ARG A 25 -8.63 6.99 5.13
CA ARG A 25 -8.87 8.45 5.10
C ARG A 25 -10.14 8.90 5.82
N ARG A 26 -11.02 7.95 6.19
CA ARG A 26 -12.27 8.22 6.93
C ARG A 26 -12.12 7.98 8.43
N LEU A 27 -11.01 7.39 8.87
CA LEU A 27 -10.78 7.16 10.29
C LEU A 27 -10.61 8.49 11.04
N PRO A 28 -11.07 8.57 12.30
CA PRO A 28 -10.77 9.73 13.16
C PRO A 28 -9.27 10.00 13.29
N GLN A 29 -8.46 8.93 13.28
CA GLN A 29 -7.00 8.96 13.41
C GLN A 29 -6.27 9.16 12.07
N ALA A 30 -6.98 9.35 10.95
CA ALA A 30 -6.38 9.46 9.61
C ALA A 30 -5.23 10.46 9.51
N ARG A 31 -5.30 11.56 10.28
CA ARG A 31 -4.28 12.62 10.29
C ARG A 31 -2.99 12.21 11.01
N ASP A 32 -3.05 11.21 11.86
CA ASP A 32 -1.91 10.71 12.63
C ASP A 32 -1.17 9.59 11.88
N ILE A 33 -1.77 9.05 10.81
CA ILE A 33 -1.19 8.00 9.98
C ILE A 33 -0.26 8.63 8.94
N VAL A 34 0.99 8.20 8.93
CA VAL A 34 2.01 8.63 7.96
C VAL A 34 1.97 7.72 6.74
N PRO A 35 1.55 8.20 5.56
CA PRO A 35 1.58 7.39 4.34
C PRO A 35 3.00 7.28 3.80
N VAL A 36 3.44 6.05 3.52
CA VAL A 36 4.78 5.74 3.03
C VAL A 36 4.68 4.96 1.72
N PRO A 37 4.85 5.61 0.56
CA PRO A 37 4.88 4.93 -0.72
C PRO A 37 6.16 4.10 -0.84
N ILE A 38 6.01 2.81 -1.23
CA ILE A 38 7.11 1.86 -1.37
C ILE A 38 7.03 1.12 -2.70
N LEU A 39 8.14 0.60 -3.20
CA LEU A 39 8.17 -0.26 -4.38
C LEU A 39 7.89 -1.71 -3.96
N PHE A 40 6.65 -2.15 -4.12
CA PHE A 40 6.23 -3.50 -3.71
C PHE A 40 6.96 -4.62 -4.46
N GLY A 41 7.28 -4.43 -5.74
CA GLY A 41 8.09 -5.37 -6.50
C GLY A 41 9.43 -5.65 -5.85
N ALA A 42 10.12 -4.63 -5.30
CA ALA A 42 11.38 -4.83 -4.60
C ALA A 42 11.22 -5.62 -3.28
N VAL A 43 10.08 -5.46 -2.60
CA VAL A 43 9.76 -6.29 -1.41
C VAL A 43 9.57 -7.75 -1.79
N LEU A 44 8.84 -8.01 -2.88
CA LEU A 44 8.65 -9.38 -3.40
C LEU A 44 9.97 -10.03 -3.79
N ASP A 45 10.82 -9.29 -4.52
CA ASP A 45 12.15 -9.77 -4.94
C ASP A 45 13.05 -10.11 -3.74
N GLN A 46 13.09 -9.24 -2.74
CA GLN A 46 13.89 -9.47 -1.53
C GLN A 46 13.44 -10.71 -0.74
N LEU A 47 12.14 -10.99 -0.74
CA LEU A 47 11.57 -12.15 -0.05
C LEU A 47 11.57 -13.41 -0.91
N GLY A 48 11.91 -13.33 -2.19
CA GLY A 48 11.89 -14.46 -3.13
C GLY A 48 10.47 -14.98 -3.37
N ILE A 49 9.44 -14.12 -3.29
CA ILE A 49 8.03 -14.49 -3.49
C ILE A 49 7.43 -13.77 -4.69
N ARG A 50 6.29 -14.30 -5.17
CA ARG A 50 5.54 -13.71 -6.29
C ARG A 50 4.23 -13.11 -5.81
N GLY A 51 3.88 -11.95 -6.37
CA GLY A 51 2.58 -11.33 -6.15
C GLY A 51 1.42 -12.17 -6.67
N PRO A 52 0.21 -12.05 -6.11
CA PRO A 52 -0.95 -12.84 -6.57
C PRO A 52 -1.28 -12.65 -8.07
N ALA A 53 -1.01 -11.47 -8.61
CA ALA A 53 -1.23 -11.16 -10.02
C ALA A 53 -0.23 -11.84 -10.98
N GLU A 54 0.90 -12.32 -10.47
CA GLU A 54 1.97 -13.00 -11.23
C GLU A 54 1.84 -14.53 -11.20
N ILE A 55 0.85 -15.07 -10.46
CA ILE A 55 0.61 -16.49 -10.30
C ILE A 55 -0.62 -16.89 -11.11
N ASP A 56 -0.43 -17.79 -12.08
CA ASP A 56 -1.52 -18.32 -12.87
C ASP A 56 -2.61 -18.93 -11.96
N GLY A 57 -3.85 -18.70 -12.29
CA GLY A 57 -5.01 -19.11 -11.49
C GLY A 57 -5.33 -18.17 -10.31
N LYS A 58 -4.35 -17.53 -9.68
CA LYS A 58 -4.63 -16.53 -8.63
C LYS A 58 -5.02 -15.17 -9.21
N ARG A 59 -4.43 -14.77 -10.33
CA ARG A 59 -4.65 -13.45 -10.94
C ARG A 59 -6.13 -13.15 -11.17
N LEU A 60 -6.81 -14.01 -11.92
CA LEU A 60 -8.23 -13.78 -12.24
C LEU A 60 -9.11 -13.81 -10.98
N PHE A 61 -8.85 -14.74 -10.07
CA PHE A 61 -9.56 -14.78 -8.78
C PHE A 61 -9.37 -13.48 -8.00
N THR A 62 -8.11 -13.00 -7.90
CA THR A 62 -7.79 -11.75 -7.20
C THR A 62 -8.51 -10.56 -7.81
N TYR A 63 -8.54 -10.44 -9.14
CA TYR A 63 -9.24 -9.34 -9.80
C TYR A 63 -10.75 -9.37 -9.54
N ARG A 64 -11.37 -10.55 -9.59
CA ARG A 64 -12.79 -10.73 -9.27
C ARG A 64 -13.08 -10.44 -7.80
N LYS A 65 -12.21 -10.87 -6.87
CA LYS A 65 -12.32 -10.55 -5.45
C LYS A 65 -12.27 -9.04 -5.20
N VAL A 66 -11.33 -8.35 -5.83
CA VAL A 66 -11.18 -6.89 -5.73
C VAL A 66 -12.43 -6.17 -6.26
N GLN A 67 -12.91 -6.57 -7.44
CA GLN A 67 -14.12 -5.99 -8.03
C GLN A 67 -15.34 -6.20 -7.11
N TRP A 68 -15.51 -7.42 -6.63
CA TRP A 68 -16.59 -7.75 -5.69
C TRP A 68 -16.51 -6.93 -4.40
N GLN A 69 -15.31 -6.76 -3.82
CA GLN A 69 -15.12 -5.93 -2.62
C GLN A 69 -15.47 -4.46 -2.90
N ALA A 70 -15.00 -3.91 -4.00
CA ALA A 70 -15.30 -2.54 -4.39
C ALA A 70 -16.81 -2.29 -4.50
N GLU A 71 -17.55 -3.21 -5.14
CA GLU A 71 -19.01 -3.13 -5.26
C GLU A 71 -19.71 -3.19 -3.90
N HIS A 72 -19.29 -4.10 -3.02
CA HIS A 72 -19.87 -4.24 -1.66
C HIS A 72 -19.59 -3.04 -0.77
N GLU A 73 -18.42 -2.41 -0.95
CA GLU A 73 -18.00 -1.24 -0.18
C GLU A 73 -18.47 0.09 -0.83
N GLY A 74 -19.15 0.02 -1.98
CA GLY A 74 -19.61 1.20 -2.72
C GLY A 74 -18.45 2.07 -3.24
N VAL A 75 -17.30 1.47 -3.51
CA VAL A 75 -16.10 2.15 -4.02
C VAL A 75 -16.05 2.02 -5.54
N PRO A 76 -16.10 3.12 -6.30
CA PRO A 76 -15.90 3.06 -7.75
C PRO A 76 -14.53 2.45 -8.07
N LEU A 77 -14.52 1.41 -8.92
CA LEU A 77 -13.28 0.74 -9.31
C LEU A 77 -13.31 0.35 -10.78
N ARG A 78 -12.23 0.68 -11.47
CA ARG A 78 -11.93 0.26 -12.83
C ARG A 78 -10.47 -0.08 -12.93
N PHE A 79 -10.15 -1.28 -13.41
CA PHE A 79 -8.76 -1.66 -13.64
C PHE A 79 -8.12 -0.81 -14.75
N PRO A 80 -6.84 -0.41 -14.59
CA PRO A 80 -6.07 0.24 -15.64
C PRO A 80 -5.90 -0.68 -16.85
N PRO A 81 -5.45 -0.15 -18.01
CA PRO A 81 -5.35 -0.93 -19.25
C PRO A 81 -4.50 -2.21 -19.13
N THR A 82 -3.51 -2.19 -18.25
CA THR A 82 -2.64 -3.34 -17.94
C THR A 82 -2.46 -3.48 -16.44
N HIS A 83 -2.36 -4.72 -15.94
CA HIS A 83 -2.06 -5.01 -14.54
C HIS A 83 -1.41 -6.41 -14.39
N PRO A 84 -0.31 -6.55 -13.61
CA PRO A 84 0.41 -5.45 -12.96
C PRO A 84 1.09 -4.52 -13.97
N PHE A 85 1.25 -3.27 -13.59
CA PHE A 85 1.94 -2.24 -14.37
C PHE A 85 3.19 -1.74 -13.62
N ASN A 86 4.07 -1.00 -14.29
CA ASN A 86 5.21 -0.36 -13.66
C ASN A 86 4.75 0.82 -12.77
N PRO A 87 4.83 0.72 -11.43
CA PRO A 87 4.33 1.76 -10.53
C PRO A 87 5.32 2.92 -10.31
N LEU A 88 6.56 2.80 -10.77
CA LEU A 88 7.62 3.77 -10.47
C LEU A 88 7.25 5.22 -10.82
N PRO A 89 6.64 5.54 -11.98
CA PRO A 89 6.25 6.91 -12.28
C PRO A 89 5.21 7.46 -11.29
N ALA A 90 4.18 6.68 -10.95
CA ALA A 90 3.14 7.09 -10.01
C ALA A 90 3.70 7.27 -8.58
N LEU A 91 4.55 6.36 -8.09
CA LEU A 91 5.20 6.45 -6.79
C LEU A 91 6.09 7.70 -6.69
N ARG A 92 6.88 7.97 -7.74
CA ARG A 92 7.75 9.14 -7.79
C ARG A 92 6.96 10.45 -7.88
N LEU A 93 5.89 10.49 -8.67
CA LEU A 93 4.99 11.63 -8.73
C LEU A 93 4.37 11.92 -7.36
N CYS A 94 3.94 10.89 -6.63
CA CYS A 94 3.41 11.01 -5.28
C CYS A 94 4.43 11.65 -4.32
N ILE A 95 5.69 11.19 -4.35
CA ILE A 95 6.77 11.74 -3.51
C ILE A 95 7.07 13.19 -3.91
N ALA A 96 7.18 13.49 -5.21
CA ALA A 96 7.39 14.84 -5.70
C ALA A 96 6.28 15.81 -5.28
N ALA A 97 5.03 15.32 -5.17
CA ALA A 97 3.88 16.06 -4.65
C ALA A 97 3.83 16.12 -3.11
N GLY A 98 4.90 15.69 -2.42
CA GLY A 98 5.03 15.73 -0.95
C GLY A 98 4.25 14.65 -0.22
N THR A 99 3.81 13.59 -0.88
CA THR A 99 3.02 12.47 -0.33
C THR A 99 1.78 12.96 0.43
N THR A 100 1.17 14.04 -0.05
CA THR A 100 -0.01 14.63 0.56
C THR A 100 -1.25 13.76 0.34
N ILE A 101 -2.24 13.86 1.23
CA ILE A 101 -3.55 13.19 1.07
C ILE A 101 -4.13 13.50 -0.31
N HIS A 102 -4.07 14.77 -0.74
CA HIS A 102 -4.55 15.20 -2.05
C HIS A 102 -3.84 14.50 -3.22
N ALA A 103 -2.51 14.37 -3.15
CA ALA A 103 -1.75 13.68 -4.19
C ALA A 103 -2.06 12.18 -4.23
N ILE A 104 -2.18 11.54 -3.06
CA ILE A 104 -2.53 10.12 -2.96
C ILE A 104 -3.95 9.88 -3.53
N ASP A 105 -4.92 10.71 -3.14
CA ASP A 105 -6.29 10.66 -3.67
C ASP A 105 -6.29 10.78 -5.19
N ALA A 106 -5.63 11.81 -5.72
CA ALA A 106 -5.61 12.09 -7.16
C ALA A 106 -4.97 10.95 -7.98
N ILE A 107 -3.87 10.37 -7.48
CA ILE A 107 -3.19 9.27 -8.17
C ILE A 107 -4.01 7.98 -8.09
N PHE A 108 -4.59 7.63 -6.93
CA PHE A 108 -5.47 6.47 -6.83
C PHE A 108 -6.73 6.62 -7.66
N ASP A 109 -7.34 7.80 -7.69
CA ASP A 109 -8.51 8.07 -8.51
C ASP A 109 -8.17 7.92 -10.01
N TRP A 110 -7.06 8.47 -10.47
CA TRP A 110 -6.56 8.32 -11.84
C TRP A 110 -6.44 6.85 -12.25
N LEU A 111 -5.76 6.08 -11.41
CA LEU A 111 -5.43 4.68 -11.71
C LEU A 111 -6.60 3.72 -11.52
N TRP A 112 -7.35 3.86 -10.44
CA TRP A 112 -8.29 2.83 -9.99
C TRP A 112 -9.76 3.24 -10.03
N ARG A 113 -10.11 4.52 -9.89
CA ARG A 113 -11.47 4.98 -10.14
C ARG A 113 -11.71 5.14 -11.64
N ASP A 114 -10.80 5.83 -12.32
CA ASP A 114 -10.95 6.18 -13.74
C ASP A 114 -10.33 5.13 -14.67
N GLY A 115 -9.49 4.25 -14.15
CA GLY A 115 -8.87 3.13 -14.88
C GLY A 115 -7.89 3.59 -15.95
N LEU A 116 -7.14 4.66 -15.68
CA LEU A 116 -6.20 5.26 -16.62
C LEU A 116 -4.78 4.69 -16.44
N ALA A 117 -3.95 4.81 -17.48
CA ALA A 117 -2.56 4.37 -17.43
C ALA A 117 -1.72 5.27 -16.51
N GLY A 118 -0.72 4.67 -15.85
CA GLY A 118 0.20 5.39 -14.95
C GLY A 118 1.62 4.81 -14.94
N ASP A 119 1.95 4.01 -15.94
CA ASP A 119 3.22 3.28 -16.08
C ASP A 119 4.33 4.08 -16.75
N THR A 120 4.04 5.29 -17.24
CA THR A 120 5.00 6.24 -17.83
C THR A 120 4.76 7.66 -17.32
N ALA A 121 5.80 8.51 -17.38
CA ALA A 121 5.65 9.93 -17.09
C ALA A 121 4.66 10.61 -18.05
N GLN A 122 4.72 10.27 -19.34
CA GLN A 122 3.81 10.80 -20.35
C GLN A 122 2.34 10.47 -20.04
N ALA A 123 2.04 9.25 -19.58
CA ALA A 123 0.67 8.86 -19.20
C ALA A 123 0.16 9.67 -17.99
N LEU A 124 1.06 10.08 -17.10
CA LEU A 124 0.74 10.85 -15.89
C LEU A 124 0.79 12.38 -16.10
N GLU A 125 1.18 12.87 -17.27
CA GLU A 125 1.36 14.31 -17.51
C GLU A 125 0.10 15.16 -17.19
N PRO A 126 -1.13 14.77 -17.59
CA PRO A 126 -2.30 15.55 -17.23
C PRO A 126 -2.54 15.61 -15.71
N LEU A 127 -2.26 14.52 -15.00
CA LEU A 127 -2.37 14.44 -13.55
C LEU A 127 -1.27 15.26 -12.86
N ALA A 128 -0.02 15.16 -13.32
CA ALA A 128 1.09 15.94 -12.80
C ALA A 128 0.83 17.44 -12.93
N HIS A 129 0.36 17.88 -14.09
CA HIS A 129 -0.02 19.28 -14.32
C HIS A 129 -1.13 19.73 -13.35
N ALA A 130 -2.14 18.89 -13.09
CA ALA A 130 -3.19 19.19 -12.10
C ALA A 130 -2.64 19.29 -10.66
N LEU A 131 -1.53 18.61 -10.36
CA LEU A 131 -0.81 18.70 -9.09
C LEU A 131 0.25 19.83 -9.07
N GLY A 132 0.35 20.62 -10.14
CA GLY A 132 1.33 21.71 -10.26
C GLY A 132 2.76 21.24 -10.51
N LEU A 133 2.93 20.05 -11.11
CA LEU A 133 4.22 19.40 -11.38
C LEU A 133 4.40 19.13 -12.88
N ASP A 134 5.65 18.91 -13.28
CA ASP A 134 6.06 18.32 -14.55
C ASP A 134 6.36 16.83 -14.31
N ALA A 135 5.72 15.94 -15.04
CA ALA A 135 5.83 14.51 -14.81
C ALA A 135 7.23 13.96 -15.11
N GLU A 136 7.86 14.41 -16.20
CA GLU A 136 9.21 13.96 -16.57
C GLU A 136 10.24 14.41 -15.53
N ALA A 137 10.17 15.67 -15.10
CA ALA A 137 11.04 16.19 -14.05
C ALA A 137 10.86 15.44 -12.73
N ALA A 138 9.61 15.23 -12.27
CA ALA A 138 9.29 14.51 -11.03
C ALA A 138 9.81 13.07 -11.06
N VAL A 139 9.61 12.36 -12.17
CA VAL A 139 10.05 10.96 -12.33
C VAL A 139 11.59 10.85 -12.46
N ALA A 140 12.24 11.85 -13.04
CA ALA A 140 13.69 11.87 -13.22
C ALA A 140 14.47 12.33 -11.98
N ASP A 141 13.83 13.05 -11.05
CA ASP A 141 14.45 13.68 -9.88
C ASP A 141 15.24 12.68 -9.02
N ALA A 142 16.48 13.01 -8.71
CA ALA A 142 17.40 12.15 -7.96
C ALA A 142 17.01 12.03 -6.48
N ALA A 143 16.50 13.11 -5.87
CA ALA A 143 16.07 13.11 -4.47
C ALA A 143 14.79 12.29 -4.31
N VAL A 144 13.85 12.40 -5.25
CA VAL A 144 12.63 11.58 -5.28
C VAL A 144 12.96 10.09 -5.40
N LYS A 145 13.90 9.73 -6.28
CA LYS A 145 14.36 8.33 -6.42
C LYS A 145 15.03 7.82 -5.14
N ALA A 146 15.86 8.65 -4.51
CA ALA A 146 16.52 8.31 -3.26
C ALA A 146 15.49 8.13 -2.12
N GLN A 147 14.48 9.00 -2.04
CA GLN A 147 13.41 8.88 -1.05
C GLN A 147 12.59 7.61 -1.22
N LEU A 148 12.20 7.26 -2.46
CA LEU A 148 11.47 6.00 -2.70
C LEU A 148 12.28 4.77 -2.30
N ARG A 149 13.59 4.79 -2.56
CA ARG A 149 14.49 3.72 -2.12
C ARG A 149 14.54 3.65 -0.61
N ALA A 150 14.77 4.77 0.08
CA ALA A 150 14.82 4.82 1.54
C ALA A 150 13.52 4.34 2.18
N ASN A 151 12.36 4.74 1.65
CA ASN A 151 11.05 4.26 2.10
C ASN A 151 10.93 2.73 1.98
N THR A 152 11.39 2.17 0.86
CA THR A 152 11.32 0.72 0.61
C THR A 152 12.27 -0.05 1.53
N GLU A 153 13.48 0.46 1.74
CA GLU A 153 14.47 -0.10 2.68
C GLU A 153 13.96 -0.05 4.14
N GLN A 154 13.31 1.06 4.52
CA GLN A 154 12.66 1.19 5.83
C GLN A 154 11.55 0.17 6.01
N ALA A 155 10.68 0.00 5.03
CA ALA A 155 9.60 -0.99 5.06
C ALA A 155 10.16 -2.42 5.22
N LEU A 156 11.22 -2.78 4.48
CA LEU A 156 11.89 -4.07 4.62
C LEU A 156 12.50 -4.26 6.01
N ALA A 157 13.15 -3.23 6.54
CA ALA A 157 13.72 -3.26 7.91
C ALA A 157 12.64 -3.42 8.99
N ALA A 158 11.45 -2.87 8.77
CA ALA A 158 10.28 -3.04 9.62
C ALA A 158 9.59 -4.42 9.46
N GLY A 159 10.05 -5.25 8.51
CA GLY A 159 9.48 -6.59 8.25
C GLY A 159 8.24 -6.58 7.37
N VAL A 160 7.96 -5.49 6.65
CA VAL A 160 6.83 -5.42 5.70
C VAL A 160 7.01 -6.45 4.59
N PHE A 161 6.01 -7.29 4.37
CA PHE A 161 6.02 -8.37 3.39
C PHE A 161 4.94 -8.25 2.31
N GLY A 162 4.12 -7.20 2.36
CA GLY A 162 3.05 -6.96 1.41
C GLY A 162 2.43 -5.58 1.55
N VAL A 163 1.56 -5.22 0.61
CA VAL A 163 0.82 -3.96 0.63
C VAL A 163 -0.68 -4.19 0.39
N PRO A 164 -1.55 -3.38 1.00
CA PRO A 164 -1.26 -2.37 2.02
C PRO A 164 -0.84 -3.00 3.35
N THR A 165 0.00 -2.30 4.10
CA THR A 165 0.31 -2.68 5.49
C THR A 165 0.29 -1.43 6.36
N LEU A 166 -0.42 -1.47 7.49
CA LEU A 166 -0.36 -0.46 8.54
C LEU A 166 0.53 -0.98 9.67
N GLU A 167 1.54 -0.23 10.05
CA GLU A 167 2.38 -0.50 11.22
C GLU A 167 1.90 0.38 12.38
N ILE A 168 1.61 -0.25 13.51
CA ILE A 168 1.15 0.41 14.75
C ILE A 168 2.02 -0.10 15.89
N GLY A 169 2.89 0.75 16.42
CA GLY A 169 3.72 0.37 17.55
C GLY A 169 4.67 -0.81 17.33
N GLY A 170 5.09 -1.04 16.09
CA GLY A 170 5.96 -2.16 15.69
C GLY A 170 5.20 -3.41 15.21
N GLU A 171 3.87 -3.45 15.36
CA GLU A 171 3.03 -4.54 14.87
C GLU A 171 2.54 -4.25 13.45
N LEU A 172 2.52 -5.27 12.59
CA LEU A 172 2.15 -5.15 11.18
C LEU A 172 0.76 -5.71 10.91
N PHE A 173 -0.09 -4.88 10.32
CA PHE A 173 -1.46 -5.24 9.91
C PHE A 173 -1.53 -5.22 8.38
N TRP A 174 -1.50 -6.40 7.77
CA TRP A 174 -1.42 -6.54 6.33
C TRP A 174 -2.78 -6.83 5.70
N GLY A 175 -3.07 -6.13 4.63
CA GLY A 175 -4.21 -6.36 3.75
C GLY A 175 -5.39 -5.44 4.03
N ASN A 176 -6.23 -5.24 3.00
CA ASN A 176 -7.49 -4.49 3.14
C ASN A 176 -8.49 -5.16 4.06
N ASP A 177 -8.44 -6.47 4.18
CA ASP A 177 -9.29 -7.29 5.05
C ASP A 177 -8.88 -7.26 6.53
N ALA A 178 -7.67 -6.78 6.86
CA ALA A 178 -7.26 -6.53 8.24
C ALA A 178 -7.81 -5.21 8.83
N HIS A 179 -8.58 -4.42 8.07
CA HIS A 179 -8.99 -3.07 8.48
C HIS A 179 -9.73 -3.04 9.84
N GLY A 180 -10.66 -3.97 10.09
CA GLY A 180 -11.37 -4.02 11.37
C GLY A 180 -10.45 -4.33 12.57
N LEU A 181 -9.41 -5.15 12.37
CA LEU A 181 -8.37 -5.38 13.39
C LEU A 181 -7.53 -4.12 13.61
N MET A 182 -7.18 -3.42 12.54
CA MET A 182 -6.46 -2.14 12.62
C MET A 182 -7.23 -1.10 13.44
N GLU A 183 -8.54 -0.94 13.18
CA GLU A 183 -9.42 -0.05 13.96
C GLU A 183 -9.43 -0.42 15.45
N THR A 184 -9.53 -1.73 15.74
CA THR A 184 -9.52 -2.23 17.12
C THR A 184 -8.24 -1.84 17.85
N VAL A 185 -7.08 -2.04 17.21
CA VAL A 185 -5.78 -1.75 17.83
C VAL A 185 -5.48 -0.25 17.88
N LEU A 186 -5.92 0.54 16.90
CA LEU A 186 -5.83 1.99 16.95
C LEU A 186 -6.63 2.59 18.12
N ALA A 187 -7.79 1.98 18.45
CA ALA A 187 -8.63 2.39 19.57
C ALA A 187 -8.11 1.87 20.92
N ASP A 188 -7.51 0.69 20.94
CA ASP A 188 -7.03 -0.01 22.14
C ASP A 188 -5.75 -0.80 21.83
N PRO A 189 -4.56 -0.17 21.91
CA PRO A 189 -3.28 -0.83 21.64
C PRO A 189 -2.99 -2.05 22.53
N ASP A 190 -3.56 -2.10 23.73
CA ASP A 190 -3.36 -3.21 24.67
C ASP A 190 -4.14 -4.47 24.28
N TRP A 191 -5.04 -4.38 23.28
CA TRP A 191 -5.83 -5.54 22.81
C TRP A 191 -4.96 -6.71 22.39
N LEU A 192 -3.82 -6.44 21.72
CA LEU A 192 -2.86 -7.45 21.26
C LEU A 192 -2.17 -8.21 22.39
N HIS A 193 -2.11 -7.62 23.58
CA HIS A 193 -1.37 -8.15 24.73
C HIS A 193 -2.26 -8.86 25.75
N ARG A 194 -3.57 -8.97 25.48
CA ARG A 194 -4.55 -9.54 26.42
C ARG A 194 -5.16 -10.85 25.91
N GLY A 195 -5.47 -11.71 26.88
CA GLY A 195 -6.22 -12.95 26.62
C GLY A 195 -5.56 -13.84 25.56
N GLU A 196 -6.37 -14.37 24.66
CA GLU A 196 -5.90 -15.26 23.60
C GLU A 196 -5.02 -14.53 22.57
N ALA A 197 -5.29 -13.27 22.27
CA ALA A 197 -4.47 -12.49 21.36
C ALA A 197 -3.02 -12.38 21.85
N GLY A 198 -2.82 -12.09 23.15
CA GLY A 198 -1.48 -12.06 23.76
C GLY A 198 -0.80 -13.44 23.76
N ARG A 199 -1.56 -14.51 23.99
CA ARG A 199 -1.01 -15.89 23.95
C ARG A 199 -0.46 -16.28 22.58
N LEU A 200 -1.01 -15.73 21.48
CA LEU A 200 -0.57 -16.07 20.11
C LEU A 200 0.87 -15.65 19.83
N ALA A 201 1.39 -14.62 20.50
CA ALA A 201 2.77 -14.18 20.35
C ALA A 201 3.78 -15.27 20.79
N GLU A 202 3.38 -16.14 21.72
CA GLU A 202 4.22 -17.23 22.26
C GLU A 202 3.88 -18.59 21.65
N LEU A 203 3.00 -18.65 20.62
CA LEU A 203 2.58 -19.92 20.03
C LEU A 203 3.75 -20.60 19.29
N PRO A 204 4.18 -21.80 19.71
CA PRO A 204 5.32 -22.47 19.08
C PRO A 204 4.98 -22.99 17.68
N VAL A 205 5.96 -22.93 16.78
CA VAL A 205 5.83 -23.49 15.43
C VAL A 205 5.96 -25.02 15.52
N GLY A 206 4.84 -25.73 15.25
CA GLY A 206 4.80 -27.20 15.34
C GLY A 206 5.54 -27.91 14.20
N ILE A 207 5.37 -27.44 12.95
CA ILE A 207 6.00 -28.03 11.75
C ILE A 207 6.56 -26.91 10.86
N ARG A 208 7.83 -27.05 10.48
CA ARG A 208 8.45 -26.25 9.42
C ARG A 208 8.60 -27.10 8.18
N ARG A 209 8.14 -26.63 7.03
CA ARG A 209 8.49 -27.24 5.75
C ARG A 209 9.98 -27.06 5.56
N GLY A 210 10.72 -28.15 5.30
CA GLY A 210 12.12 -28.08 4.94
C GLY A 210 12.27 -27.19 3.72
N GLY A 211 13.21 -26.23 3.77
CA GLY A 211 13.58 -25.48 2.58
C GLY A 211 14.13 -26.44 1.55
N ALA A 212 13.65 -26.29 0.31
CA ALA A 212 14.24 -26.93 -0.86
C ALA A 212 15.54 -26.25 -1.20
#